data_8070ef05dbb67aeda6e55aca0c475687
#
_entry.id   8070ef05dbb67aeda6e55aca0c475687
#
_cell.length_a   1.000
_cell.length_b   1.000
_cell.length_c   1.000
_cell.angle_alpha   90.00
_cell.angle_beta   90.00
_cell.angle_gamma   90.00
#
_symmetry.space_group_name_H-M   'P 1'
#
loop_
_entity.id
_entity.type
_entity.pdbx_description
1 polymer ?
#
loop_
_entity_poly.entity_id
_entity_poly.type
_entity_poly.pdbx_seq_one_letter_code
_entity_poly.pdbx_strand_id
1 'polypeptide(L)'
;FATPEKKLDRKIEHHYAISDPQYRREMSVMLGPAIVGGNRVEDLQNGDEIFPAMIKSIRSAKKTITFETYIYWSGDIGKELAEALAERAKAGVKVAVLLDWVGSIKMDEDLIQTMKDAGAQVQRYRPLHWYHLARMNNRTHRKLLVVDGHTAFTGGVGVAEQWTGHAQDPDHWRDMHFKVEGPVVAQFQAAFNDNWIKTTGDVLNGTDYFPPSQKAGDMDAHLFISSPAGGSESMHLMYLMGIA
;
A
#
# COMPACT_ATOMS: atom_id res chain seq x y z
N PHE A 1 -23.75 21.64 -16.60
CA PHE A 1 -23.93 21.78 -15.14
C PHE A 1 -23.94 20.36 -14.58
N ALA A 2 -22.88 19.96 -13.87
CA ALA A 2 -22.89 18.70 -13.15
C ALA A 2 -23.81 18.86 -11.94
N THR A 3 -24.83 18.05 -11.81
CA THR A 3 -25.61 17.93 -10.58
C THR A 3 -24.67 17.45 -9.48
N PRO A 4 -24.59 18.14 -8.33
CA PRO A 4 -23.75 17.68 -7.24
C PRO A 4 -24.24 16.29 -6.79
N GLU A 5 -23.31 15.36 -6.64
CA GLU A 5 -23.61 14.05 -6.08
C GLU A 5 -24.23 14.21 -4.69
N LYS A 6 -25.26 13.42 -4.41
CA LYS A 6 -25.86 13.41 -3.07
C LYS A 6 -24.88 12.79 -2.10
N LYS A 7 -24.68 13.44 -0.98
CA LYS A 7 -23.92 12.89 0.15
C LYS A 7 -24.84 12.04 1.02
N LEU A 8 -24.23 11.08 1.71
CA LEU A 8 -24.92 10.32 2.74
C LEU A 8 -25.24 11.25 3.91
N ASP A 9 -26.53 11.63 4.05
CA ASP A 9 -27.01 12.61 5.03
C ASP A 9 -28.02 12.02 6.03
N ARG A 10 -28.28 10.72 5.93
CA ARG A 10 -29.23 10.00 6.79
C ARG A 10 -28.50 9.07 7.74
N LYS A 11 -29.12 8.89 8.94
CA LYS A 11 -28.67 7.90 9.91
C LYS A 11 -28.82 6.50 9.29
N ILE A 12 -27.76 5.69 9.41
CA ILE A 12 -27.84 4.27 9.09
C ILE A 12 -28.51 3.57 10.29
N GLU A 13 -29.58 2.85 10.03
CA GLU A 13 -30.22 2.01 11.02
C GLU A 13 -29.64 0.62 10.93
N HIS A 14 -28.99 0.16 12.01
CA HIS A 14 -28.48 -1.19 12.12
C HIS A 14 -29.51 -2.10 12.78
N HIS A 15 -29.75 -3.23 12.16
CA HIS A 15 -30.63 -4.28 12.66
C HIS A 15 -29.85 -5.52 13.12
N TYR A 16 -28.52 -5.47 13.12
CA TYR A 16 -27.62 -6.58 13.43
C TYR A 16 -26.30 -6.08 13.99
N ALA A 17 -25.57 -6.92 14.73
CA ALA A 17 -24.25 -6.60 15.27
C ALA A 17 -23.15 -6.75 14.20
N ILE A 18 -21.98 -6.12 14.41
CA ILE A 18 -20.79 -6.27 13.55
C ILE A 18 -20.37 -7.74 13.41
N SER A 19 -20.59 -8.56 14.46
CA SER A 19 -20.32 -10.00 14.44
C SER A 19 -21.32 -10.83 13.64
N ASP A 20 -22.44 -10.23 13.21
CA ASP A 20 -23.46 -10.94 12.44
C ASP A 20 -22.92 -11.22 11.02
N PRO A 21 -23.15 -12.43 10.47
CA PRO A 21 -22.80 -12.73 9.08
C PRO A 21 -23.43 -11.79 8.04
N GLN A 22 -24.52 -11.10 8.37
CA GLN A 22 -25.14 -10.11 7.48
C GLN A 22 -24.23 -8.89 7.29
N TYR A 23 -23.61 -8.39 8.38
CA TYR A 23 -22.61 -7.32 8.29
C TYR A 23 -21.51 -7.66 7.28
N ARG A 24 -20.93 -8.86 7.41
CA ARG A 24 -19.88 -9.34 6.49
C ARG A 24 -20.37 -9.40 5.04
N ARG A 25 -21.59 -9.90 4.80
CA ARG A 25 -22.17 -9.97 3.45
C ARG A 25 -22.32 -8.59 2.82
N GLU A 26 -22.87 -7.64 3.55
CA GLU A 26 -23.11 -6.28 3.05
C GLU A 26 -21.79 -5.55 2.80
N MET A 27 -20.88 -5.55 3.76
CA MET A 27 -19.58 -4.89 3.63
C MET A 27 -18.76 -5.46 2.46
N SER A 28 -18.80 -6.79 2.25
CA SER A 28 -18.11 -7.43 1.14
C SER A 28 -18.62 -7.01 -0.24
N VAL A 29 -19.86 -6.59 -0.35
CA VAL A 29 -20.48 -6.20 -1.64
C VAL A 29 -20.46 -4.69 -1.83
N MET A 30 -20.67 -3.93 -0.77
CA MET A 30 -20.82 -2.47 -0.86
C MET A 30 -19.49 -1.74 -0.91
N LEU A 31 -18.43 -2.27 -0.33
CA LEU A 31 -17.16 -1.55 -0.12
C LEU A 31 -15.98 -2.04 -0.98
N GLY A 32 -16.20 -2.84 -1.97
CA GLY A 32 -15.14 -3.25 -2.88
C GLY A 32 -14.75 -4.72 -2.73
N PRO A 33 -13.46 -5.11 -2.63
CA PRO A 33 -13.12 -6.52 -2.57
C PRO A 33 -13.78 -7.22 -1.39
N ALA A 34 -14.25 -8.47 -1.60
CA ALA A 34 -14.89 -9.24 -0.55
C ALA A 34 -13.98 -9.44 0.67
N ILE A 35 -14.59 -9.44 1.85
CA ILE A 35 -13.90 -9.85 3.08
C ILE A 35 -13.54 -11.33 2.95
N VAL A 36 -12.26 -11.65 3.12
CA VAL A 36 -11.71 -13.00 3.03
C VAL A 36 -11.16 -13.44 4.38
N GLY A 37 -11.44 -14.68 4.76
CA GLY A 37 -10.92 -15.27 6.01
C GLY A 37 -9.55 -15.93 5.79
N GLY A 38 -8.93 -16.31 6.90
CA GLY A 38 -7.68 -17.06 6.86
C GLY A 38 -6.43 -16.19 6.88
N ASN A 39 -6.53 -14.95 7.29
CA ASN A 39 -5.41 -14.03 7.31
C ASN A 39 -4.76 -13.92 8.69
N ARG A 40 -3.50 -13.48 8.72
CA ARG A 40 -2.78 -12.99 9.89
C ARG A 40 -2.42 -11.55 9.65
N VAL A 41 -2.72 -10.71 10.63
CA VAL A 41 -2.34 -9.29 10.64
C VAL A 41 -1.53 -9.06 11.90
N GLU A 42 -0.34 -8.52 11.73
CA GLU A 42 0.60 -8.16 12.79
C GLU A 42 0.79 -6.65 12.75
N ASP A 43 0.56 -5.98 13.86
CA ASP A 43 0.83 -4.56 14.01
C ASP A 43 2.32 -4.34 14.33
N LEU A 44 2.90 -3.36 13.67
CA LEU A 44 4.28 -2.94 13.84
C LEU A 44 4.27 -1.46 14.23
N GLN A 45 4.91 -1.13 15.34
CA GLN A 45 4.95 0.23 15.86
C GLN A 45 6.30 0.88 15.63
N ASN A 46 6.27 2.08 15.07
CA ASN A 46 7.45 2.92 14.85
C ASN A 46 8.53 2.27 13.97
N GLY A 47 9.52 3.05 13.60
CA GLY A 47 10.56 2.63 12.67
C GLY A 47 11.38 1.42 13.12
N ASP A 48 11.61 1.29 14.43
CA ASP A 48 12.41 0.21 15.03
C ASP A 48 11.81 -1.19 14.78
N GLU A 49 10.50 -1.28 14.60
CA GLU A 49 9.83 -2.54 14.24
C GLU A 49 9.54 -2.62 12.74
N ILE A 50 9.10 -1.51 12.15
CA ILE A 50 8.58 -1.47 10.78
C ILE A 50 9.68 -1.71 9.75
N PHE A 51 10.75 -0.91 9.78
CA PHE A 51 11.78 -1.00 8.75
C PHE A 51 12.55 -2.32 8.76
N PRO A 52 12.99 -2.86 9.90
CA PRO A 52 13.61 -4.18 9.93
C PRO A 52 12.70 -5.29 9.40
N ALA A 53 11.39 -5.26 9.72
CA ALA A 53 10.44 -6.24 9.21
C ALA A 53 10.26 -6.16 7.69
N MET A 54 10.14 -4.94 7.14
CA MET A 54 10.04 -4.71 5.70
C MET A 54 11.33 -5.15 4.98
N ILE A 55 12.51 -4.71 5.43
CA ILE A 55 13.81 -5.03 4.83
C ILE A 55 14.07 -6.54 4.88
N LYS A 56 13.78 -7.19 6.01
CA LYS A 56 13.85 -8.64 6.14
C LYS A 56 12.96 -9.35 5.12
N SER A 57 11.74 -8.87 4.95
CA SER A 57 10.80 -9.43 3.98
C SER A 57 11.30 -9.23 2.54
N ILE A 58 11.78 -8.02 2.19
CA ILE A 58 12.39 -7.73 0.89
C ILE A 58 13.55 -8.69 0.62
N ARG A 59 14.52 -8.80 1.53
CA ARG A 59 15.70 -9.67 1.37
C ARG A 59 15.36 -11.16 1.28
N SER A 60 14.18 -11.57 1.77
CA SER A 60 13.72 -12.96 1.67
C SER A 60 13.00 -13.29 0.36
N ALA A 61 12.66 -12.29 -0.46
CA ALA A 61 11.91 -12.44 -1.70
C ALA A 61 12.59 -13.42 -2.68
N LYS A 62 11.77 -14.24 -3.35
CA LYS A 62 12.20 -15.25 -4.30
C LYS A 62 11.74 -14.97 -5.73
N LYS A 63 10.61 -14.30 -5.91
CA LYS A 63 9.94 -14.13 -7.20
C LYS A 63 9.63 -12.69 -7.55
N THR A 64 8.90 -11.99 -6.66
CA THR A 64 8.37 -10.66 -6.95
C THR A 64 8.43 -9.74 -5.74
N ILE A 65 8.68 -8.47 -5.99
CA ILE A 65 8.48 -7.38 -5.03
C ILE A 65 7.74 -6.27 -5.77
N THR A 66 6.62 -5.81 -5.20
CA THR A 66 5.97 -4.57 -5.63
C THR A 66 5.94 -3.60 -4.46
N PHE A 67 6.45 -2.40 -4.68
CA PHE A 67 6.59 -1.37 -3.66
C PHE A 67 6.04 -0.04 -4.15
N GLU A 68 5.07 0.52 -3.43
CA GLU A 68 4.47 1.82 -3.70
C GLU A 68 4.52 2.69 -2.45
N THR A 69 5.01 3.92 -2.57
CA THR A 69 5.01 4.87 -1.46
C THR A 69 4.80 6.30 -1.93
N TYR A 70 4.20 7.11 -1.06
CA TYR A 70 4.09 8.55 -1.25
C TYR A 70 5.41 9.24 -0.95
N ILE A 71 5.90 9.15 0.30
CA ILE A 71 7.17 9.73 0.72
C ILE A 71 8.30 8.71 0.52
N TYR A 72 9.32 9.14 -0.21
CA TYR A 72 10.63 8.48 -0.24
C TYR A 72 11.70 9.56 -0.31
N TRP A 73 12.42 9.76 0.78
CA TRP A 73 13.50 10.72 0.88
C TRP A 73 14.84 9.99 1.03
N SER A 74 15.91 10.67 0.62
CA SER A 74 17.27 10.19 0.88
C SER A 74 17.59 10.27 2.37
N GLY A 75 18.51 9.45 2.81
CA GLY A 75 18.93 9.24 4.19
C GLY A 75 19.35 7.78 4.34
N ASP A 76 19.75 7.38 5.54
CA ASP A 76 20.26 6.02 5.78
C ASP A 76 19.19 4.98 5.52
N ILE A 77 17.96 5.19 5.99
CA ILE A 77 16.87 4.26 5.76
C ILE A 77 16.45 4.19 4.29
N GLY A 78 16.45 5.34 3.59
CA GLY A 78 16.17 5.41 2.16
C GLY A 78 17.21 4.62 1.35
N LYS A 79 18.47 4.77 1.70
CA LYS A 79 19.60 4.03 1.10
C LYS A 79 19.49 2.54 1.37
N GLU A 80 19.28 2.13 2.61
CA GLU A 80 19.18 0.72 2.98
C GLU A 80 18.05 0.01 2.25
N LEU A 81 16.88 0.67 2.13
CA LEU A 81 15.74 0.11 1.41
C LEU A 81 16.03 -0.02 -0.10
N ALA A 82 16.64 1.00 -0.71
CA ALA A 82 17.02 0.96 -2.12
C ALA A 82 18.06 -0.13 -2.40
N GLU A 83 19.04 -0.30 -1.53
CA GLU A 83 20.06 -1.35 -1.61
C GLU A 83 19.43 -2.75 -1.50
N ALA A 84 18.47 -2.95 -0.57
CA ALA A 84 17.76 -4.22 -0.44
C ALA A 84 16.94 -4.57 -1.68
N LEU A 85 16.24 -3.59 -2.26
CA LEU A 85 15.49 -3.77 -3.52
C LEU A 85 16.42 -4.08 -4.69
N ALA A 86 17.54 -3.35 -4.80
CA ALA A 86 18.55 -3.57 -5.83
C ALA A 86 19.21 -4.96 -5.69
N GLU A 87 19.53 -5.38 -4.48
CA GLU A 87 20.07 -6.71 -4.19
C GLU A 87 19.15 -7.82 -4.72
N ARG A 88 17.86 -7.69 -4.49
CA ARG A 88 16.89 -8.70 -4.98
C ARG A 88 16.71 -8.66 -6.49
N ALA A 89 16.69 -7.47 -7.10
CA ALA A 89 16.65 -7.35 -8.54
C ALA A 89 17.86 -8.02 -9.22
N LYS A 90 19.08 -7.78 -8.70
CA LYS A 90 20.31 -8.47 -9.16
C LYS A 90 20.22 -10.00 -9.00
N ALA A 91 19.50 -10.49 -7.99
CA ALA A 91 19.28 -11.91 -7.77
C ALA A 91 18.19 -12.51 -8.67
N GLY A 92 17.62 -11.74 -9.60
CA GLY A 92 16.60 -12.18 -10.56
C GLY A 92 15.16 -12.08 -10.05
N VAL A 93 14.92 -11.45 -8.89
CA VAL A 93 13.58 -11.12 -8.41
C VAL A 93 12.99 -10.01 -9.28
N LYS A 94 11.73 -10.13 -9.68
CA LYS A 94 11.02 -9.10 -10.43
C LYS A 94 10.62 -7.97 -9.47
N VAL A 95 11.32 -6.85 -9.51
CA VAL A 95 11.10 -5.71 -8.61
C VAL A 95 10.42 -4.58 -9.37
N ALA A 96 9.24 -4.16 -8.91
CA ALA A 96 8.49 -3.03 -9.43
C ALA A 96 8.27 -1.98 -8.32
N VAL A 97 8.77 -0.78 -8.53
CA VAL A 97 8.74 0.33 -7.57
C VAL A 97 7.95 1.49 -8.18
N LEU A 98 6.96 1.97 -7.44
CA LEU A 98 6.13 3.12 -7.82
C LEU A 98 6.26 4.23 -6.78
N LEU A 99 6.90 5.32 -7.17
CA LEU A 99 7.14 6.48 -6.30
C LEU A 99 6.19 7.62 -6.69
N ASP A 100 5.51 8.23 -5.73
CA ASP A 100 4.79 9.47 -6.03
C ASP A 100 5.81 10.56 -6.41
N TRP A 101 5.54 11.27 -7.50
CA TRP A 101 6.49 12.26 -8.01
C TRP A 101 6.74 13.41 -7.02
N VAL A 102 5.68 13.89 -6.33
CA VAL A 102 5.81 14.99 -5.34
C VAL A 102 6.46 14.50 -4.06
N GLY A 103 5.98 13.37 -3.57
CA GLY A 103 6.46 12.81 -2.29
C GLY A 103 7.91 12.32 -2.33
N SER A 104 8.41 11.99 -3.53
CA SER A 104 9.79 11.53 -3.74
C SER A 104 10.74 12.62 -4.31
N ILE A 105 10.35 13.90 -4.28
CA ILE A 105 11.18 14.99 -4.82
C ILE A 105 12.51 15.17 -4.07
N LYS A 106 12.57 14.73 -2.81
CA LYS A 106 13.79 14.76 -1.98
C LYS A 106 14.61 13.47 -2.06
N MET A 107 14.25 12.56 -2.94
CA MET A 107 15.01 11.34 -3.17
C MET A 107 16.13 11.61 -4.18
N ASP A 108 17.35 11.21 -3.85
CA ASP A 108 18.49 11.31 -4.76
C ASP A 108 18.29 10.41 -5.98
N GLU A 109 18.53 10.97 -7.16
CA GLU A 109 18.42 10.21 -8.41
C GLU A 109 19.38 9.01 -8.46
N ASP A 110 20.51 9.07 -7.76
CA ASP A 110 21.48 7.96 -7.68
C ASP A 110 20.88 6.71 -7.03
N LEU A 111 19.97 6.86 -6.05
CA LEU A 111 19.27 5.71 -5.46
C LEU A 111 18.31 5.07 -6.45
N ILE A 112 17.60 5.90 -7.24
CA ILE A 112 16.73 5.42 -8.31
C ILE A 112 17.57 4.70 -9.38
N GLN A 113 18.68 5.29 -9.77
CA GLN A 113 19.57 4.72 -10.78
C GLN A 113 20.17 3.39 -10.27
N THR A 114 20.58 3.32 -9.01
CA THR A 114 21.09 2.08 -8.39
C THR A 114 20.06 0.93 -8.49
N MET A 115 18.80 1.19 -8.22
CA MET A 115 17.75 0.19 -8.38
C MET A 115 17.54 -0.21 -9.84
N LYS A 116 17.53 0.76 -10.77
CA LYS A 116 17.36 0.51 -12.21
C LYS A 116 18.53 -0.28 -12.80
N ASP A 117 19.76 0.05 -12.45
CA ASP A 117 20.98 -0.65 -12.91
C ASP A 117 21.01 -2.10 -12.38
N ALA A 118 20.37 -2.34 -11.26
CA ALA A 118 20.18 -3.68 -10.72
C ALA A 118 19.09 -4.49 -11.42
N GLY A 119 18.30 -3.87 -12.32
CA GLY A 119 17.21 -4.51 -13.06
C GLY A 119 15.81 -4.27 -12.47
N ALA A 120 15.66 -3.42 -11.46
CA ALA A 120 14.35 -3.04 -10.95
C ALA A 120 13.64 -2.07 -11.92
N GLN A 121 12.33 -2.23 -12.04
CA GLN A 121 11.46 -1.28 -12.75
C GLN A 121 11.04 -0.18 -11.75
N VAL A 122 11.59 1.03 -11.89
CA VAL A 122 11.26 2.16 -11.01
C VAL A 122 10.52 3.21 -11.82
N GLN A 123 9.29 3.53 -11.41
CA GLN A 123 8.41 4.48 -12.07
C GLN A 123 7.99 5.60 -11.12
N ARG A 124 7.72 6.77 -11.69
CA ARG A 124 7.17 7.91 -10.95
C ARG A 124 5.70 8.09 -11.30
N TYR A 125 4.86 8.00 -10.28
CA TYR A 125 3.41 8.20 -10.41
C TYR A 125 3.09 9.67 -10.64
N ARG A 126 2.42 9.95 -11.78
CA ARG A 126 1.94 11.29 -12.17
C ARG A 126 3.00 12.39 -12.05
N PRO A 127 4.07 12.35 -12.86
CA PRO A 127 5.00 13.44 -12.96
C PRO A 127 4.26 14.73 -13.35
N LEU A 128 4.66 15.88 -12.79
CA LEU A 128 4.05 17.15 -13.11
C LEU A 128 4.45 17.57 -14.54
N HIS A 129 3.44 17.75 -15.36
CA HIS A 129 3.57 18.47 -16.63
C HIS A 129 2.85 19.81 -16.50
N TRP A 130 3.41 20.86 -17.07
CA TRP A 130 2.89 22.24 -16.99
C TRP A 130 1.40 22.38 -17.37
N TYR A 131 0.88 21.48 -18.20
CA TYR A 131 -0.52 21.44 -18.65
C TYR A 131 -1.45 20.61 -17.75
N HIS A 132 -0.97 20.08 -16.62
CA HIS A 132 -1.75 19.25 -15.69
C HIS A 132 -1.94 19.87 -14.31
N LEU A 133 -1.78 21.19 -14.16
CA LEU A 133 -1.91 21.89 -12.86
C LEU A 133 -3.24 21.61 -12.12
N ALA A 134 -4.34 21.44 -12.86
CA ALA A 134 -5.65 21.11 -12.27
C ALA A 134 -5.71 19.71 -11.62
N ARG A 135 -4.72 18.84 -11.85
CA ARG A 135 -4.67 17.46 -11.30
C ARG A 135 -3.60 17.29 -10.22
N MET A 136 -3.04 18.37 -9.70
CA MET A 136 -2.01 18.33 -8.66
C MET A 136 -2.44 17.59 -7.39
N ASN A 137 -3.72 17.62 -7.05
CA ASN A 137 -4.27 16.96 -5.85
C ASN A 137 -4.45 15.43 -5.98
N ASN A 138 -4.31 14.87 -7.18
CA ASN A 138 -4.45 13.43 -7.40
C ASN A 138 -3.10 12.70 -7.21
N ARG A 139 -2.61 12.67 -5.98
CA ARG A 139 -1.39 11.94 -5.60
C ARG A 139 -1.72 10.54 -5.11
N THR A 140 -0.78 9.59 -5.26
CA THR A 140 -0.92 8.35 -4.54
C THR A 140 -0.44 8.53 -3.10
N HIS A 141 -1.34 8.29 -2.15
CA HIS A 141 -0.97 8.30 -0.73
C HIS A 141 -0.87 6.87 -0.16
N ARG A 142 -0.86 5.88 -1.05
CA ARG A 142 -0.72 4.47 -0.70
C ARG A 142 0.71 4.20 -0.23
N LYS A 143 0.85 3.34 0.76
CA LYS A 143 2.10 2.74 1.21
C LYS A 143 1.87 1.25 1.18
N LEU A 144 2.40 0.61 0.15
CA LEU A 144 2.21 -0.81 -0.12
C LEU A 144 3.54 -1.47 -0.42
N LEU A 145 3.83 -2.57 0.25
CA LEU A 145 4.87 -3.51 -0.12
C LEU A 145 4.24 -4.88 -0.23
N VAL A 146 4.40 -5.56 -1.35
CA VAL A 146 3.99 -6.96 -1.49
C VAL A 146 5.19 -7.79 -1.92
N VAL A 147 5.43 -8.88 -1.21
CA VAL A 147 6.55 -9.80 -1.45
C VAL A 147 6.00 -11.17 -1.81
N ASP A 148 6.40 -11.66 -2.99
CA ASP A 148 6.06 -12.98 -3.54
C ASP A 148 4.54 -13.28 -3.59
N GLY A 149 3.69 -12.24 -3.50
CA GLY A 149 2.23 -12.38 -3.41
C GLY A 149 1.73 -13.06 -2.13
N HIS A 150 2.59 -13.24 -1.12
CA HIS A 150 2.28 -13.93 0.13
C HIS A 150 2.32 -13.05 1.36
N THR A 151 3.16 -12.01 1.37
CA THR A 151 3.30 -11.07 2.47
C THR A 151 3.07 -9.66 1.96
N ALA A 152 2.26 -8.89 2.66
CA ALA A 152 2.03 -7.48 2.36
C ALA A 152 2.30 -6.60 3.59
N PHE A 153 2.65 -5.34 3.33
CA PHE A 153 2.76 -4.30 4.35
C PHE A 153 1.98 -3.07 3.91
N THR A 154 1.30 -2.44 4.86
CA THR A 154 0.64 -1.15 4.66
C THR A 154 0.52 -0.40 5.98
N GLY A 155 0.42 0.92 5.93
CA GLY A 155 0.25 1.77 7.11
C GLY A 155 0.54 3.24 6.84
N GLY A 156 0.93 3.97 7.88
CA GLY A 156 1.18 5.41 7.78
C GLY A 156 2.60 5.78 7.35
N VAL A 157 3.57 4.90 7.53
CA VAL A 157 5.00 5.19 7.38
C VAL A 157 5.40 5.43 5.92
N GLY A 158 6.07 6.55 5.68
CA GLY A 158 6.87 6.78 4.48
C GLY A 158 8.34 6.38 4.70
N VAL A 159 9.16 6.51 3.66
CA VAL A 159 10.60 6.23 3.74
C VAL A 159 11.33 7.55 3.97
N ALA A 160 11.64 7.84 5.24
CA ALA A 160 12.45 8.99 5.64
C ALA A 160 12.91 8.83 7.09
N GLU A 161 13.98 9.53 7.47
CA GLU A 161 14.58 9.46 8.81
C GLU A 161 13.58 9.81 9.93
N GLN A 162 12.61 10.68 9.65
CA GLN A 162 11.60 11.08 10.62
C GLN A 162 10.71 9.92 11.10
N TRP A 163 10.65 8.81 10.37
CA TRP A 163 9.92 7.62 10.79
C TRP A 163 10.84 6.54 11.39
N THR A 164 12.14 6.78 11.51
CA THR A 164 13.05 5.84 12.20
C THR A 164 12.91 5.94 13.71
N GLY A 165 13.48 4.97 14.44
CA GLY A 165 13.43 4.96 15.91
C GLY A 165 12.07 4.57 16.48
N HIS A 166 11.79 5.05 17.71
CA HIS A 166 10.61 4.70 18.50
C HIS A 166 9.82 5.94 18.98
N ALA A 167 9.87 7.03 18.19
CA ALA A 167 9.25 8.32 18.53
C ALA A 167 9.82 8.94 19.82
N GLN A 168 11.13 8.86 19.99
CA GLN A 168 11.87 9.25 21.17
C GLN A 168 11.99 10.78 21.35
N ASP A 169 11.78 11.55 20.29
CA ASP A 169 11.92 13.00 20.28
C ASP A 169 11.04 13.66 19.19
N PRO A 170 10.95 14.99 19.10
CA PRO A 170 10.11 15.67 18.11
C PRO A 170 10.50 15.45 16.65
N ASP A 171 11.71 15.01 16.37
CA ASP A 171 12.21 14.73 15.01
C ASP A 171 11.90 13.32 14.53
N HIS A 172 11.45 12.45 15.46
CA HIS A 172 11.08 11.07 15.18
C HIS A 172 9.58 10.86 15.41
N TRP A 173 8.87 10.53 14.35
CA TRP A 173 7.41 10.46 14.35
C TRP A 173 6.90 9.09 14.78
N ARG A 174 5.86 9.10 15.60
CA ARG A 174 5.13 7.89 15.93
C ARG A 174 4.23 7.51 14.77
N ASP A 175 4.26 6.24 14.40
CA ASP A 175 3.39 5.71 13.36
C ASP A 175 3.17 4.20 13.54
N MET A 176 2.24 3.66 12.77
CA MET A 176 1.90 2.24 12.77
C MET A 176 1.85 1.69 11.35
N HIS A 177 2.34 0.48 11.19
CA HIS A 177 2.27 -0.30 9.97
C HIS A 177 1.76 -1.70 10.29
N PHE A 178 1.23 -2.38 9.29
CA PHE A 178 0.71 -3.72 9.43
C PHE A 178 1.44 -4.64 8.45
N LYS A 179 1.91 -5.78 8.98
CA LYS A 179 2.34 -6.91 8.17
C LYS A 179 1.15 -7.87 8.03
N VAL A 180 0.85 -8.24 6.81
CA VAL A 180 -0.34 -9.03 6.46
C VAL A 180 0.07 -10.24 5.66
N GLU A 181 -0.46 -11.41 6.04
CA GLU A 181 -0.26 -12.68 5.34
C GLU A 181 -1.61 -13.38 5.17
N GLY A 182 -1.77 -14.16 4.11
CA GLY A 182 -3.00 -14.88 3.81
C GLY A 182 -3.72 -14.42 2.55
N PRO A 183 -4.96 -14.87 2.33
CA PRO A 183 -5.70 -14.63 1.09
C PRO A 183 -5.89 -13.17 0.71
N VAL A 184 -5.95 -12.26 1.68
CA VAL A 184 -6.13 -10.82 1.45
C VAL A 184 -4.95 -10.18 0.71
N VAL A 185 -3.76 -10.79 0.71
CA VAL A 185 -2.57 -10.25 0.04
C VAL A 185 -2.79 -10.05 -1.45
N ALA A 186 -3.62 -10.89 -2.08
CA ALA A 186 -4.00 -10.70 -3.49
C ALA A 186 -4.71 -9.37 -3.75
N GLN A 187 -5.46 -8.85 -2.76
CA GLN A 187 -6.10 -7.54 -2.87
C GLN A 187 -5.09 -6.40 -2.79
N PHE A 188 -4.01 -6.55 -2.01
CA PHE A 188 -2.89 -5.59 -1.97
C PHE A 188 -2.16 -5.56 -3.32
N GLN A 189 -1.90 -6.73 -3.91
CA GLN A 189 -1.29 -6.82 -5.23
C GLN A 189 -2.17 -6.17 -6.32
N ALA A 190 -3.48 -6.38 -6.25
CA ALA A 190 -4.42 -5.74 -7.17
C ALA A 190 -4.45 -4.21 -6.97
N ALA A 191 -4.35 -3.73 -5.73
CA ALA A 191 -4.27 -2.30 -5.43
C ALA A 191 -3.00 -1.65 -5.99
N PHE A 192 -1.86 -2.33 -5.91
CA PHE A 192 -0.63 -1.88 -6.58
C PHE A 192 -0.81 -1.83 -8.10
N ASN A 193 -1.35 -2.89 -8.69
CA ASN A 193 -1.59 -2.97 -10.14
C ASN A 193 -2.47 -1.83 -10.67
N ASP A 194 -3.47 -1.39 -9.91
CA ASP A 194 -4.32 -0.25 -10.30
C ASP A 194 -3.52 1.01 -10.65
N ASN A 195 -2.55 1.38 -9.80
CA ASN A 195 -1.69 2.54 -10.06
C ASN A 195 -0.54 2.22 -11.02
N TRP A 196 -0.05 0.99 -11.03
CA TRP A 196 0.97 0.54 -11.96
C TRP A 196 0.48 0.62 -13.41
N ILE A 197 -0.70 0.08 -13.69
CA ILE A 197 -1.33 0.15 -15.03
C ILE A 197 -1.55 1.59 -15.47
N LYS A 198 -2.03 2.46 -14.56
CA LYS A 198 -2.23 3.89 -14.86
C LYS A 198 -0.93 4.62 -15.19
N THR A 199 0.21 4.09 -14.75
CA THR A 199 1.52 4.73 -14.95
C THR A 199 2.26 4.15 -16.15
N THR A 200 2.18 2.85 -16.36
CA THR A 200 3.01 2.12 -17.35
C THR A 200 2.20 1.60 -18.54
N GLY A 201 0.91 1.33 -18.36
CA GLY A 201 0.09 0.56 -19.29
C GLY A 201 0.25 -0.96 -19.17
N ASP A 202 1.19 -1.43 -18.35
CA ASP A 202 1.48 -2.86 -18.18
C ASP A 202 0.70 -3.46 -17.01
N VAL A 203 0.38 -4.75 -17.12
CA VAL A 203 -0.30 -5.53 -16.08
C VAL A 203 0.64 -6.56 -15.48
N LEU A 204 0.91 -6.45 -14.18
CA LEU A 204 1.63 -7.49 -13.46
C LEU A 204 0.67 -8.65 -13.15
N ASN A 205 0.89 -9.81 -13.77
CA ASN A 205 -0.02 -10.95 -13.70
C ASN A 205 0.73 -12.27 -13.52
N GLY A 206 -0.04 -13.35 -13.45
CA GLY A 206 0.49 -14.70 -13.31
C GLY A 206 0.76 -15.13 -11.87
N THR A 207 1.18 -16.39 -11.74
CA THR A 207 1.34 -17.06 -10.43
C THR A 207 2.45 -16.49 -9.55
N ASP A 208 3.38 -15.73 -10.12
CA ASP A 208 4.43 -15.07 -9.35
C ASP A 208 3.89 -13.87 -8.55
N TYR A 209 2.90 -13.16 -9.10
CA TYR A 209 2.24 -12.03 -8.45
C TYR A 209 0.98 -12.42 -7.69
N PHE A 210 0.26 -13.44 -8.20
CA PHE A 210 -0.98 -13.97 -7.64
C PHE A 210 -0.85 -15.49 -7.44
N PRO A 211 -0.04 -15.94 -6.47
CA PRO A 211 0.07 -17.36 -6.16
C PRO A 211 -1.25 -17.89 -5.59
N PRO A 212 -1.45 -19.22 -5.57
CA PRO A 212 -2.57 -19.82 -4.88
C PRO A 212 -2.62 -19.35 -3.42
N SER A 213 -3.79 -18.91 -2.99
CA SER A 213 -3.99 -18.40 -1.63
C SER A 213 -3.74 -19.48 -0.59
N GLN A 214 -3.03 -19.11 0.48
CA GLN A 214 -2.76 -19.99 1.62
C GLN A 214 -3.28 -19.35 2.90
N LYS A 215 -3.91 -20.15 3.75
CA LYS A 215 -4.33 -19.71 5.07
C LYS A 215 -3.09 -19.44 5.94
N ALA A 216 -3.02 -18.25 6.56
CA ALA A 216 -1.93 -17.84 7.44
C ALA A 216 -2.38 -17.64 8.90
N GLY A 217 -3.68 -17.51 9.14
CA GLY A 217 -4.29 -17.28 10.43
C GLY A 217 -5.80 -17.45 10.39
N ASP A 218 -6.49 -16.84 11.35
CA ASP A 218 -7.94 -16.98 11.49
C ASP A 218 -8.71 -15.65 11.34
N MET A 219 -8.00 -14.58 10.97
CA MET A 219 -8.62 -13.25 10.85
C MET A 219 -9.34 -13.09 9.51
N ASP A 220 -10.50 -12.43 9.58
CA ASP A 220 -11.19 -11.89 8.43
C ASP A 220 -10.57 -10.52 8.07
N ALA A 221 -10.31 -10.30 6.79
CA ALA A 221 -9.76 -9.03 6.33
C ALA A 221 -10.19 -8.71 4.90
N HIS A 222 -10.21 -7.43 4.57
CA HIS A 222 -10.23 -6.95 3.19
C HIS A 222 -9.40 -5.68 3.07
N LEU A 223 -8.92 -5.40 1.86
CA LEU A 223 -8.25 -4.14 1.57
C LEU A 223 -9.27 -3.15 0.99
N PHE A 224 -9.44 -2.05 1.69
CA PHE A 224 -10.27 -0.96 1.22
C PHE A 224 -9.40 0.13 0.58
N ILE A 225 -9.79 0.58 -0.62
CA ILE A 225 -9.08 1.63 -1.35
C ILE A 225 -9.93 2.90 -1.36
N SER A 226 -9.41 3.97 -0.77
CA SER A 226 -10.00 5.31 -0.85
C SER A 226 -9.28 6.16 -1.89
N SER A 227 -10.01 6.97 -2.64
CA SER A 227 -9.44 7.93 -3.58
C SER A 227 -10.15 9.29 -3.47
N PRO A 228 -9.46 10.41 -3.80
CA PRO A 228 -10.08 11.74 -3.76
C PRO A 228 -11.29 11.90 -4.69
N ALA A 229 -11.39 11.08 -5.74
CA ALA A 229 -12.41 11.20 -6.78
C ALA A 229 -13.62 10.25 -6.62
N GLY A 230 -13.64 9.38 -5.60
CA GLY A 230 -14.75 8.42 -5.47
C GLY A 230 -14.68 7.52 -4.25
N GLY A 231 -13.65 7.65 -3.40
CA GLY A 231 -13.45 6.76 -2.25
C GLY A 231 -13.83 7.34 -0.90
N SER A 232 -14.05 8.66 -0.80
CA SER A 232 -14.40 9.30 0.48
C SER A 232 -15.76 8.86 1.01
N GLU A 233 -16.74 8.62 0.13
CA GLU A 233 -18.04 8.14 0.53
C GLU A 233 -17.99 6.69 1.00
N SER A 234 -17.19 5.85 0.36
CA SER A 234 -17.01 4.46 0.77
C SER A 234 -16.33 4.35 2.13
N MET A 235 -15.31 5.18 2.42
CA MET A 235 -14.70 5.25 3.75
C MET A 235 -15.69 5.75 4.80
N HIS A 236 -16.48 6.77 4.46
CA HIS A 236 -17.53 7.29 5.32
C HIS A 236 -18.57 6.20 5.61
N LEU A 237 -19.03 5.50 4.58
CA LEU A 237 -19.97 4.38 4.73
C LEU A 237 -19.39 3.28 5.61
N MET A 238 -18.11 2.90 5.41
CA MET A 238 -17.46 1.88 6.23
C MET A 238 -17.49 2.23 7.72
N TYR A 239 -17.11 3.47 8.06
CA TYR A 239 -17.14 3.91 9.46
C TYR A 239 -18.56 3.99 10.01
N LEU A 240 -19.51 4.51 9.25
CA LEU A 240 -20.90 4.59 9.69
C LEU A 240 -21.48 3.20 9.92
N MET A 241 -21.23 2.25 9.02
CA MET A 241 -21.66 0.87 9.16
C MET A 241 -21.00 0.15 10.33
N GLY A 242 -19.78 0.54 10.72
CA GLY A 242 -19.06 -0.04 11.85
C GLY A 242 -19.42 0.56 13.22
N ILE A 243 -19.97 1.81 13.23
CA ILE A 243 -20.27 2.55 14.46
C ILE A 243 -21.77 2.48 14.83
N ALA A 244 -22.64 2.42 13.79
CA ALA A 244 -24.09 2.35 14.01
C ALA A 244 -24.50 1.02 14.62
#